data_38d79053624ba6ad497bce4c996d0492
#
_entry.id   38d79053624ba6ad497bce4c996d0492
#
_cell.length_a   1.000
_cell.length_b   1.000
_cell.length_c   1.000
_cell.angle_alpha   90.00
_cell.angle_beta   90.00
_cell.angle_gamma   90.00
#
_symmetry.space_group_name_H-M   'P 1'
#
loop_
_entity.id
_entity.type
_entity.pdbx_description
1 polymer ?
#
loop_
_entity_poly.entity_id
_entity_poly.type
_entity_poly.pdbx_seq_one_letter_code
_entity_poly.pdbx_strand_id
1 'polypeptide(L)'
;ESKGAIDVDFEASAPVETKTGKLVATYKPIKGLEDPKYYSHFSISKLTDAGSLQLLNYDEGDVDMGAGATWSNLLKNGTALDEGNYMMVSGTRLANGGVLAELEFFPIHAGKTTTVDLVMREAKGDVQVIGNFNSESLYKPLDSDDMKSILTTSGRGYYVVAVLGVNQEPTNHALRDIAALAKDFDEWGRSMILLFPSEDDYKKFRPQDFPGLPKTITYGIDKDGAIQAQIAKNMKLSNDEILPMFIIGDTFNRVVFVSQGYTIGLGEQMMKIIHKL
;
A
#
# COMPACT_ATOMS: atom_id res chain seq x y z
N GLU A 1 -19.99 58.25 -1.21
CA GLU A 1 -19.48 57.11 -1.95
C GLU A 1 -19.92 55.84 -1.27
N SER A 2 -20.97 55.20 -1.81
CA SER A 2 -21.52 53.95 -1.31
C SER A 2 -20.67 52.80 -1.81
N LYS A 3 -20.04 52.06 -0.91
CA LYS A 3 -19.45 50.75 -1.22
C LYS A 3 -20.60 49.75 -1.38
N GLY A 4 -20.79 49.26 -2.61
CA GLY A 4 -21.75 48.20 -2.90
C GLY A 4 -21.39 46.94 -2.15
N ALA A 5 -22.35 46.41 -1.40
CA ALA A 5 -22.28 45.08 -0.84
C ALA A 5 -22.41 44.09 -1.99
N ILE A 6 -21.46 43.16 -2.08
CA ILE A 6 -21.58 42.02 -2.97
C ILE A 6 -22.43 40.98 -2.19
N ASP A 7 -23.67 40.82 -2.60
CA ASP A 7 -24.52 39.73 -2.16
C ASP A 7 -24.01 38.46 -2.82
N VAL A 8 -23.36 37.60 -2.04
CA VAL A 8 -22.98 36.26 -2.47
C VAL A 8 -24.12 35.35 -2.08
N ASP A 9 -25.01 35.06 -3.02
CA ASP A 9 -26.01 34.03 -2.88
C ASP A 9 -25.26 32.67 -2.79
N PHE A 10 -25.12 32.17 -1.58
CA PHE A 10 -24.82 30.76 -1.37
C PHE A 10 -26.08 29.96 -1.65
N GLU A 11 -26.23 29.46 -2.87
CA GLU A 11 -27.15 28.35 -3.08
C GLU A 11 -26.64 27.18 -2.22
N ALA A 12 -27.34 26.91 -1.14
CA ALA A 12 -27.14 25.71 -0.37
C ALA A 12 -27.47 24.53 -1.30
N SER A 13 -26.44 23.87 -1.80
CA SER A 13 -26.62 22.61 -2.53
C SER A 13 -27.44 21.67 -1.62
N ALA A 14 -28.48 21.08 -2.17
CA ALA A 14 -29.29 20.09 -1.46
C ALA A 14 -28.34 19.04 -0.82
N PRO A 15 -28.60 18.63 0.42
CA PRO A 15 -27.75 17.61 1.06
C PRO A 15 -27.71 16.39 0.16
N VAL A 16 -26.50 16.02 -0.27
CA VAL A 16 -26.30 14.76 -1.01
C VAL A 16 -26.70 13.66 -0.05
N GLU A 17 -27.78 12.93 -0.37
CA GLU A 17 -28.15 11.73 0.38
C GLU A 17 -26.97 10.77 0.37
N THR A 18 -26.25 10.69 1.47
CA THR A 18 -25.17 9.72 1.63
C THR A 18 -25.78 8.33 1.70
N LYS A 19 -25.48 7.53 0.70
CA LYS A 19 -25.88 6.14 0.68
C LYS A 19 -25.00 5.36 1.62
N THR A 20 -25.58 4.77 2.66
CA THR A 20 -24.86 4.03 3.67
C THR A 20 -25.09 2.53 3.58
N GLY A 21 -24.08 1.78 3.90
CA GLY A 21 -24.13 0.36 4.21
C GLY A 21 -23.77 0.11 5.67
N LYS A 22 -23.80 -1.13 6.08
CA LYS A 22 -23.48 -1.54 7.45
C LYS A 22 -22.19 -2.33 7.48
N LEU A 23 -21.26 -1.94 8.34
CA LEU A 23 -20.10 -2.73 8.69
C LEU A 23 -20.39 -3.52 9.97
N VAL A 24 -20.09 -4.82 9.93
CA VAL A 24 -20.00 -5.68 11.10
C VAL A 24 -18.63 -6.30 11.11
N ALA A 25 -17.89 -6.15 12.18
CA ALA A 25 -16.61 -6.82 12.35
C ALA A 25 -16.69 -7.84 13.46
N THR A 26 -16.09 -8.99 13.24
CA THR A 26 -15.88 -10.02 14.25
C THR A 26 -14.40 -10.09 14.58
N TYR A 27 -14.11 -10.55 15.76
CA TYR A 27 -12.79 -10.55 16.31
C TYR A 27 -12.52 -11.91 16.93
N LYS A 28 -11.46 -12.57 16.46
CA LYS A 28 -11.02 -13.85 17.00
C LYS A 28 -9.77 -13.62 17.82
N PRO A 29 -9.87 -13.59 19.15
CA PRO A 29 -8.71 -13.45 19.99
C PRO A 29 -7.79 -14.67 19.83
N ILE A 30 -6.48 -14.43 19.88
CA ILE A 30 -5.50 -15.51 19.94
C ILE A 30 -5.60 -16.18 21.30
N LYS A 31 -5.52 -17.50 21.32
CA LYS A 31 -5.54 -18.28 22.54
C LYS A 31 -4.46 -17.79 23.52
N GLY A 32 -4.89 -17.44 24.72
CA GLY A 32 -4.03 -16.87 25.76
C GLY A 32 -3.95 -15.35 25.77
N LEU A 33 -4.61 -14.67 24.85
CA LEU A 33 -4.66 -13.22 24.72
C LEU A 33 -6.12 -12.71 24.62
N GLU A 34 -7.01 -13.36 25.31
CA GLU A 34 -8.44 -13.06 25.27
C GLU A 34 -8.82 -11.79 26.04
N ASP A 35 -7.91 -11.25 26.84
CA ASP A 35 -8.17 -10.07 27.66
C ASP A 35 -8.23 -8.82 26.78
N PRO A 36 -9.38 -8.10 26.74
CA PRO A 36 -9.56 -6.91 25.93
C PRO A 36 -8.53 -5.79 26.17
N LYS A 37 -7.95 -5.71 27.35
CA LYS A 37 -6.94 -4.68 27.67
C LYS A 37 -5.67 -4.74 26.81
N TYR A 38 -5.43 -5.84 26.11
CA TYR A 38 -4.30 -5.96 25.19
C TYR A 38 -4.56 -5.32 23.82
N TYR A 39 -5.77 -4.89 23.55
CA TYR A 39 -6.13 -4.29 22.28
C TYR A 39 -6.03 -2.78 22.35
N SER A 40 -4.97 -2.22 21.77
CA SER A 40 -4.65 -0.82 22.02
C SER A 40 -4.91 0.13 20.84
N HIS A 41 -5.04 -0.39 19.62
CA HIS A 41 -5.26 0.48 18.44
C HIS A 41 -6.22 -0.12 17.44
N PHE A 42 -7.08 0.74 16.97
CA PHE A 42 -8.07 0.40 15.98
C PHE A 42 -8.40 1.63 15.14
N SER A 43 -8.38 1.49 13.83
CA SER A 43 -8.79 2.56 12.91
C SER A 43 -9.49 2.02 11.68
N ILE A 44 -10.45 2.79 11.20
CA ILE A 44 -11.09 2.59 9.90
C ILE A 44 -10.78 3.81 9.05
N SER A 45 -10.30 3.58 7.85
CA SER A 45 -10.01 4.63 6.89
C SER A 45 -10.83 4.42 5.63
N LYS A 46 -11.48 5.47 5.16
CA LYS A 46 -12.11 5.48 3.84
C LYS A 46 -11.05 5.77 2.78
N LEU A 47 -11.07 5.00 1.72
CA LEU A 47 -10.15 5.13 0.61
C LEU A 47 -10.86 5.87 -0.52
N THR A 48 -10.28 6.95 -1.00
CA THR A 48 -10.86 7.76 -2.07
C THR A 48 -10.08 7.54 -3.38
N ASP A 49 -10.70 7.89 -4.51
CA ASP A 49 -10.06 7.79 -5.82
C ASP A 49 -8.84 8.71 -5.95
N ALA A 50 -8.83 9.79 -5.17
CA ALA A 50 -7.67 10.68 -5.05
C ALA A 50 -6.54 10.10 -4.17
N GLY A 51 -6.70 8.89 -3.63
CA GLY A 51 -5.73 8.25 -2.74
C GLY A 51 -5.69 8.82 -1.33
N SER A 52 -6.42 9.89 -1.05
CA SER A 52 -6.48 10.46 0.29
C SER A 52 -7.27 9.57 1.23
N LEU A 53 -6.69 9.31 2.38
CA LEU A 53 -7.32 8.55 3.45
C LEU A 53 -8.07 9.52 4.36
N GLN A 54 -9.38 9.38 4.39
CA GLN A 54 -10.18 10.00 5.44
C GLN A 54 -10.25 9.02 6.60
N LEU A 55 -9.54 9.34 7.67
CA LEU A 55 -9.47 8.48 8.85
C LEU A 55 -10.73 8.65 9.69
N LEU A 56 -11.40 7.55 9.94
CA LEU A 56 -12.36 7.42 11.02
C LEU A 56 -11.63 6.73 12.16
N ASN A 57 -11.14 7.51 13.09
CA ASN A 57 -10.44 6.97 14.25
C ASN A 57 -11.46 6.63 15.34
N TYR A 58 -11.45 5.39 15.72
CA TYR A 58 -11.98 4.98 17.01
C TYR A 58 -10.78 4.89 17.95
N ASP A 59 -10.55 5.93 18.71
CA ASP A 59 -9.47 5.96 19.67
C ASP A 59 -9.89 5.18 20.92
N GLU A 60 -9.25 4.05 21.10
CA GLU A 60 -9.47 3.22 22.27
C GLU A 60 -8.85 3.78 23.54
N GLY A 61 -7.90 4.68 23.40
CA GLY A 61 -7.22 5.31 24.52
C GLY A 61 -8.17 6.06 25.45
N ASP A 62 -9.31 6.45 24.94
CA ASP A 62 -10.33 7.17 25.69
C ASP A 62 -11.25 6.26 26.49
N VAL A 63 -11.17 4.98 26.32
CA VAL A 63 -12.08 4.05 26.98
C VAL A 63 -11.33 3.19 27.96
N ASP A 64 -11.10 3.79 29.08
CA ASP A 64 -10.44 3.20 30.23
C ASP A 64 -11.24 2.06 30.82
N MET A 65 -11.93 1.29 30.27
CA MET A 65 -12.68 0.23 30.97
C MET A 65 -13.07 -0.90 30.08
N GLY A 66 -12.06 -1.53 29.55
CA GLY A 66 -12.31 -2.58 28.62
C GLY A 66 -12.64 -1.96 27.28
N ALA A 67 -11.81 -1.04 26.88
CA ALA A 67 -11.88 -0.36 25.60
C ALA A 67 -12.02 -1.33 24.45
N GLY A 68 -11.26 -2.40 24.46
CA GLY A 68 -11.44 -3.46 23.49
C GLY A 68 -12.86 -4.00 23.44
N ALA A 69 -13.54 -4.06 24.57
CA ALA A 69 -14.94 -4.44 24.61
C ALA A 69 -15.85 -3.41 23.93
N THR A 70 -15.53 -2.13 24.03
CA THR A 70 -16.37 -1.05 23.49
C THR A 70 -16.34 -1.01 21.97
N TRP A 71 -15.19 -0.99 21.35
CA TRP A 71 -15.16 -1.01 19.89
C TRP A 71 -15.59 -2.37 19.32
N SER A 72 -15.27 -3.46 20.00
CA SER A 72 -15.78 -4.77 19.64
C SER A 72 -17.30 -4.82 19.67
N ASN A 73 -17.93 -4.19 20.67
CA ASN A 73 -19.38 -4.09 20.73
C ASN A 73 -19.94 -3.20 19.62
N LEU A 74 -19.30 -2.05 19.37
CA LEU A 74 -19.68 -1.15 18.29
C LEU A 74 -19.67 -1.87 16.94
N LEU A 75 -18.61 -2.61 16.66
CA LEU A 75 -18.48 -3.33 15.40
C LEU A 75 -19.37 -4.58 15.34
N LYS A 76 -19.51 -5.32 16.42
CA LYS A 76 -20.47 -6.45 16.50
C LYS A 76 -21.90 -6.02 16.24
N ASN A 77 -22.31 -4.89 16.82
CA ASN A 77 -23.63 -4.34 16.64
C ASN A 77 -23.80 -3.66 15.28
N GLY A 78 -22.71 -3.47 14.58
CA GLY A 78 -22.64 -2.83 13.29
C GLY A 78 -22.58 -1.31 13.39
N THR A 79 -21.89 -0.72 12.46
CA THR A 79 -21.83 0.73 12.27
C THR A 79 -22.19 1.08 10.85
N ALA A 80 -22.91 2.20 10.67
CA ALA A 80 -23.21 2.71 9.34
C ALA A 80 -21.99 3.45 8.79
N LEU A 81 -21.60 3.13 7.55
CA LEU A 81 -20.56 3.80 6.82
C LEU A 81 -21.07 4.19 5.44
N ASP A 82 -20.58 5.30 4.91
CA ASP A 82 -20.86 5.70 3.54
C ASP A 82 -20.38 4.65 2.55
N GLU A 83 -21.07 4.53 1.44
CA GLU A 83 -20.64 3.66 0.36
C GLU A 83 -19.21 4.00 -0.09
N GLY A 84 -18.39 3.00 -0.31
CA GLY A 84 -16.99 3.17 -0.72
C GLY A 84 -16.08 2.02 -0.30
N ASN A 85 -14.79 2.21 -0.51
CA ASN A 85 -13.77 1.26 -0.11
C ASN A 85 -13.10 1.71 1.19
N TYR A 86 -12.83 0.75 2.03
CA TYR A 86 -12.32 0.98 3.36
C TYR A 86 -11.14 0.06 3.68
N MET A 87 -10.35 0.52 4.63
CA MET A 87 -9.29 -0.24 5.24
C MET A 87 -9.46 -0.17 6.75
N MET A 88 -9.32 -1.31 7.39
CA MET A 88 -9.32 -1.41 8.84
C MET A 88 -7.96 -1.92 9.31
N VAL A 89 -7.39 -1.22 10.26
CA VAL A 89 -6.14 -1.59 10.94
C VAL A 89 -6.44 -1.80 12.41
N SER A 90 -6.00 -2.92 12.93
CA SER A 90 -6.00 -3.17 14.37
C SER A 90 -4.63 -3.68 14.81
N GLY A 91 -4.24 -3.35 16.01
CA GLY A 91 -2.94 -3.77 16.55
C GLY A 91 -2.93 -3.77 18.06
N THR A 92 -2.12 -4.64 18.61
CA THR A 92 -1.85 -4.67 20.05
C THR A 92 -0.39 -4.98 20.31
N ARG A 93 0.13 -4.44 21.39
CA ARG A 93 1.48 -4.74 21.87
C ARG A 93 1.39 -5.78 22.97
N LEU A 94 2.17 -6.84 22.83
CA LEU A 94 2.28 -7.91 23.81
C LEU A 94 3.23 -7.50 24.95
N ALA A 95 3.08 -8.13 26.10
CA ALA A 95 3.94 -7.91 27.25
C ALA A 95 5.43 -8.23 26.98
N ASN A 96 5.70 -9.13 26.07
CA ASN A 96 7.07 -9.49 25.63
C ASN A 96 7.66 -8.52 24.60
N GLY A 97 6.95 -7.42 24.27
CA GLY A 97 7.36 -6.47 23.25
C GLY A 97 6.97 -6.85 21.81
N GLY A 98 6.39 -8.03 21.60
CA GLY A 98 5.83 -8.41 20.30
C GLY A 98 4.61 -7.56 19.92
N VAL A 99 4.29 -7.53 18.65
CA VAL A 99 3.14 -6.81 18.11
C VAL A 99 2.27 -7.78 17.35
N LEU A 100 0.98 -7.78 17.65
CA LEU A 100 -0.04 -8.39 16.80
C LEU A 100 -0.71 -7.31 15.99
N ALA A 101 -0.92 -7.56 14.72
CA ALA A 101 -1.57 -6.61 13.82
C ALA A 101 -2.40 -7.33 12.78
N GLU A 102 -3.43 -6.66 12.31
CA GLU A 102 -4.23 -7.09 11.18
C GLU A 102 -4.61 -5.89 10.32
N LEU A 103 -4.67 -6.12 9.02
CA LEU A 103 -5.04 -5.14 8.02
C LEU A 103 -6.03 -5.80 7.07
N GLU A 104 -7.24 -5.24 6.98
CA GLU A 104 -8.28 -5.73 6.09
C GLU A 104 -8.80 -4.61 5.18
N PHE A 105 -8.96 -4.94 3.91
CA PHE A 105 -9.62 -4.08 2.93
C PHE A 105 -11.01 -4.63 2.61
N PHE A 106 -12.00 -3.75 2.59
CA PHE A 106 -13.37 -4.17 2.33
C PHE A 106 -14.21 -3.06 1.68
N PRO A 107 -15.17 -3.42 0.81
CA PRO A 107 -16.13 -2.48 0.28
C PRO A 107 -17.34 -2.34 1.21
N ILE A 108 -17.92 -1.16 1.24
CA ILE A 108 -19.26 -0.89 1.78
C ILE A 108 -20.18 -0.56 0.61
N HIS A 109 -21.25 -1.30 0.49
CA HIS A 109 -22.29 -1.08 -0.50
C HIS A 109 -23.57 -0.60 0.17
N ALA A 110 -24.22 0.38 -0.44
CA ALA A 110 -25.47 0.94 0.06
C ALA A 110 -26.53 -0.14 0.34
N GLY A 111 -27.15 -0.09 1.50
CA GLY A 111 -28.19 -1.01 1.92
C GLY A 111 -27.74 -2.45 2.20
N LYS A 112 -26.43 -2.73 2.14
CA LYS A 112 -25.88 -4.07 2.40
C LYS A 112 -25.07 -4.10 3.68
N THR A 113 -24.93 -5.29 4.25
CA THR A 113 -24.03 -5.56 5.38
C THR A 113 -22.75 -6.20 4.86
N THR A 114 -21.61 -5.61 5.20
CA THR A 114 -20.30 -6.19 5.00
C THR A 114 -19.79 -6.72 6.34
N THR A 115 -19.40 -7.99 6.37
CA THR A 115 -18.81 -8.61 7.54
C THR A 115 -17.32 -8.77 7.33
N VAL A 116 -16.52 -8.33 8.29
CA VAL A 116 -15.06 -8.46 8.29
C VAL A 116 -14.65 -9.26 9.52
N ASP A 117 -13.94 -10.35 9.30
CA ASP A 117 -13.39 -11.18 10.36
C ASP A 117 -11.92 -10.79 10.59
N LEU A 118 -11.64 -10.14 11.70
CA LEU A 118 -10.28 -9.78 12.10
C LEU A 118 -9.62 -10.97 12.79
N VAL A 119 -8.56 -11.47 12.19
CA VAL A 119 -7.71 -12.50 12.74
C VAL A 119 -6.36 -11.90 13.05
N MET A 120 -6.11 -11.56 14.31
CA MET A 120 -4.83 -11.03 14.72
C MET A 120 -3.71 -12.05 14.49
N ARG A 121 -2.67 -11.58 13.83
CA ARG A 121 -1.48 -12.39 13.54
C ARG A 121 -0.29 -11.77 14.22
N GLU A 122 0.65 -12.62 14.63
CA GLU A 122 1.93 -12.11 15.08
C GLU A 122 2.59 -11.35 13.92
N ALA A 123 2.89 -10.07 14.15
CA ALA A 123 3.64 -9.30 13.20
C ALA A 123 5.04 -9.94 13.08
N LYS A 124 5.35 -10.44 11.89
CA LYS A 124 6.59 -11.17 11.63
C LYS A 124 7.80 -10.23 11.57
N GLY A 125 8.16 -9.69 12.72
CA GLY A 125 9.34 -8.85 12.87
C GLY A 125 9.09 -7.37 12.54
N ASP A 126 9.96 -6.53 13.06
CA ASP A 126 9.92 -5.10 12.78
C ASP A 126 10.46 -4.83 11.38
N VAL A 127 9.58 -4.43 10.48
CA VAL A 127 10.01 -3.86 9.20
C VAL A 127 10.25 -2.38 9.42
N GLN A 128 11.48 -1.96 9.25
CA GLN A 128 11.85 -0.57 9.40
C GLN A 128 11.39 0.24 8.18
N VAL A 129 10.67 1.32 8.43
CA VAL A 129 10.39 2.32 7.39
C VAL A 129 11.67 3.15 7.19
N ILE A 130 12.20 3.12 5.96
CA ILE A 130 13.47 3.76 5.61
C ILE A 130 13.31 5.01 4.75
N GLY A 131 12.10 5.32 4.32
CA GLY A 131 11.81 6.47 3.50
C GLY A 131 10.35 6.52 3.08
N ASN A 132 10.08 7.36 2.09
CA ASN A 132 8.76 7.52 1.53
C ASN A 132 8.78 7.51 0.00
N PHE A 133 7.66 7.14 -0.58
CA PHE A 133 7.41 7.18 -2.01
C PHE A 133 5.92 7.44 -2.21
N ASN A 134 5.57 8.40 -3.05
CA ASN A 134 4.17 8.70 -3.34
C ASN A 134 3.58 7.59 -4.23
N SER A 135 2.71 6.78 -3.66
CA SER A 135 2.04 5.69 -4.39
C SER A 135 1.10 6.18 -5.50
N GLU A 136 0.72 7.43 -5.49
CA GLU A 136 -0.04 8.08 -6.57
C GLU A 136 0.84 8.52 -7.75
N SER A 137 2.15 8.35 -7.67
CA SER A 137 3.06 8.65 -8.77
C SER A 137 2.64 7.94 -10.04
N LEU A 138 2.72 8.65 -11.16
CA LEU A 138 2.24 8.18 -12.44
C LEU A 138 3.37 7.58 -13.28
N TYR A 139 3.04 6.54 -14.01
CA TYR A 139 3.88 5.97 -15.05
C TYR A 139 3.07 5.81 -16.35
N LYS A 140 3.76 5.69 -17.48
CA LYS A 140 3.09 5.44 -18.77
C LYS A 140 2.97 3.93 -19.00
N PRO A 141 1.76 3.37 -19.11
CA PRO A 141 1.56 1.99 -19.54
C PRO A 141 2.06 1.77 -20.98
N LEU A 142 2.37 0.52 -21.33
CA LEU A 142 2.84 0.19 -22.69
C LEU A 142 1.77 0.28 -23.75
N ASP A 143 0.52 0.05 -23.36
CA ASP A 143 -0.64 -0.10 -24.24
C ASP A 143 -1.59 1.11 -24.25
N SER A 144 -1.22 2.19 -23.57
CA SER A 144 -2.06 3.39 -23.45
C SER A 144 -1.20 4.64 -23.29
N ASP A 145 -1.70 5.75 -23.83
CA ASP A 145 -1.11 7.08 -23.57
C ASP A 145 -1.61 7.68 -22.26
N ASP A 146 -2.66 7.11 -21.67
CA ASP A 146 -3.18 7.53 -20.38
C ASP A 146 -2.26 7.03 -19.26
N MET A 147 -1.75 7.98 -18.49
CA MET A 147 -0.90 7.67 -17.33
C MET A 147 -1.69 6.93 -16.26
N LYS A 148 -1.02 5.98 -15.61
CA LYS A 148 -1.57 5.23 -14.46
C LYS A 148 -0.74 5.49 -13.21
N SER A 149 -1.39 5.50 -12.05
CA SER A 149 -0.67 5.53 -10.78
C SER A 149 -0.18 4.15 -10.39
N ILE A 150 0.89 4.13 -9.62
CA ILE A 150 1.38 2.90 -8.97
C ILE A 150 0.25 2.28 -8.15
N LEU A 151 -0.47 3.09 -7.39
CA LEU A 151 -1.61 2.67 -6.56
C LEU A 151 -2.70 1.98 -7.38
N THR A 152 -3.09 2.53 -8.52
CA THR A 152 -4.12 1.94 -9.38
C THR A 152 -3.70 0.57 -9.89
N THR A 153 -2.44 0.41 -10.26
CA THR A 153 -1.90 -0.85 -10.78
C THR A 153 -1.71 -1.90 -9.70
N SER A 154 -1.15 -1.51 -8.56
CA SER A 154 -0.84 -2.45 -7.47
C SER A 154 -2.07 -2.83 -6.65
N GLY A 155 -3.09 -2.00 -6.64
CA GLY A 155 -4.10 -2.07 -5.61
C GLY A 155 -3.52 -1.67 -4.25
N ARG A 156 -4.28 -1.92 -3.20
CA ARG A 156 -3.94 -1.51 -1.84
C ARG A 156 -2.96 -2.49 -1.20
N GLY A 157 -1.99 -1.98 -0.48
CA GLY A 157 -0.99 -2.75 0.24
C GLY A 157 0.43 -2.51 -0.27
N TYR A 158 1.29 -3.49 -0.13
CA TYR A 158 2.68 -3.41 -0.59
C TYR A 158 2.81 -3.64 -2.10
N TYR A 159 3.86 -3.08 -2.66
CA TYR A 159 4.25 -3.24 -4.06
C TYR A 159 5.76 -3.15 -4.22
N VAL A 160 6.25 -3.67 -5.32
CA VAL A 160 7.61 -3.42 -5.80
C VAL A 160 7.53 -2.44 -6.97
N VAL A 161 8.36 -1.41 -6.93
CA VAL A 161 8.62 -0.54 -8.09
C VAL A 161 10.10 -0.57 -8.41
N ALA A 162 10.43 -0.71 -9.67
CA ALA A 162 11.80 -0.66 -10.15
C ALA A 162 11.92 0.18 -11.41
N VAL A 163 13.09 0.82 -11.55
CA VAL A 163 13.53 1.43 -12.80
C VAL A 163 14.74 0.65 -13.30
N LEU A 164 14.67 0.15 -14.52
CA LEU A 164 15.63 -0.78 -15.09
C LEU A 164 16.60 -0.09 -16.04
N GLY A 165 17.87 -0.48 -15.98
CA GLY A 165 18.87 -0.14 -16.99
C GLY A 165 19.01 -1.27 -18.01
N VAL A 166 18.39 -1.12 -19.18
CA VAL A 166 18.32 -2.17 -20.20
C VAL A 166 19.70 -2.49 -20.76
N ASN A 167 19.97 -3.78 -20.96
CA ASN A 167 21.25 -4.31 -21.43
C ASN A 167 22.46 -4.00 -20.54
N GLN A 168 22.21 -3.68 -19.29
CA GLN A 168 23.23 -3.50 -18.27
C GLN A 168 23.30 -4.74 -17.37
N GLU A 169 24.51 -5.18 -17.04
CA GLU A 169 24.71 -6.37 -16.21
C GLU A 169 24.04 -6.28 -14.84
N PRO A 170 24.03 -5.14 -14.11
CA PRO A 170 23.31 -5.04 -12.85
C PRO A 170 21.80 -5.35 -12.98
N THR A 171 21.17 -4.86 -14.02
CA THR A 171 19.76 -5.16 -14.31
C THR A 171 19.56 -6.62 -14.67
N ASN A 172 20.43 -7.18 -15.51
CA ASN A 172 20.34 -8.59 -15.92
C ASN A 172 20.48 -9.52 -14.70
N HIS A 173 21.41 -9.24 -13.81
CA HIS A 173 21.56 -9.97 -12.55
C HIS A 173 20.30 -9.89 -11.69
N ALA A 174 19.76 -8.70 -11.51
CA ALA A 174 18.55 -8.49 -10.71
C ALA A 174 17.37 -9.30 -11.27
N LEU A 175 17.16 -9.28 -12.57
CA LEU A 175 16.07 -10.02 -13.22
C LEU A 175 16.27 -11.54 -13.11
N ARG A 176 17.48 -12.04 -13.20
CA ARG A 176 17.78 -13.47 -13.00
C ARG A 176 17.54 -13.90 -11.55
N ASP A 177 17.92 -13.09 -10.59
CA ASP A 177 17.64 -13.35 -9.16
C ASP A 177 16.12 -13.42 -8.90
N ILE A 178 15.37 -12.48 -9.46
CA ILE A 178 13.91 -12.45 -9.34
C ILE A 178 13.29 -13.67 -10.02
N ALA A 179 13.76 -14.05 -11.20
CA ALA A 179 13.28 -15.24 -11.92
C ALA A 179 13.53 -16.52 -11.11
N ALA A 180 14.66 -16.63 -10.43
CA ALA A 180 14.97 -17.76 -9.57
C ALA A 180 14.02 -17.90 -8.36
N LEU A 181 13.40 -16.81 -7.92
CA LEU A 181 12.45 -16.75 -6.81
C LEU A 181 11.02 -16.45 -7.27
N ALA A 182 10.72 -16.66 -8.55
CA ALA A 182 9.43 -16.31 -9.14
C ALA A 182 8.25 -16.93 -8.39
N LYS A 183 8.40 -18.18 -7.93
CA LYS A 183 7.36 -18.85 -7.14
C LYS A 183 7.06 -18.11 -5.85
N ASP A 184 8.07 -17.67 -5.13
CA ASP A 184 7.92 -16.93 -3.87
C ASP A 184 7.26 -15.57 -4.11
N PHE A 185 7.64 -14.86 -5.17
CA PHE A 185 6.99 -13.60 -5.56
C PHE A 185 5.53 -13.80 -5.98
N ASP A 186 5.24 -14.86 -6.73
CA ASP A 186 3.87 -15.17 -7.14
C ASP A 186 3.00 -15.60 -5.95
N GLU A 187 3.55 -16.33 -4.97
CA GLU A 187 2.87 -16.67 -3.73
C GLU A 187 2.59 -15.44 -2.87
N TRP A 188 3.50 -14.48 -2.83
CA TRP A 188 3.25 -13.19 -2.19
C TRP A 188 2.12 -12.44 -2.88
N GLY A 189 1.99 -12.58 -4.19
CA GLY A 189 0.84 -12.12 -4.97
C GLY A 189 0.72 -10.62 -5.15
N ARG A 190 1.74 -9.83 -4.74
CA ARG A 190 1.72 -8.38 -4.87
C ARG A 190 2.38 -7.94 -6.19
N SER A 191 1.94 -6.79 -6.69
CA SER A 191 2.43 -6.25 -7.96
C SER A 191 3.90 -5.91 -7.92
N MET A 192 4.58 -6.25 -8.99
CA MET A 192 5.93 -5.81 -9.30
C MET A 192 5.89 -4.96 -10.58
N ILE A 193 6.12 -3.66 -10.43
CA ILE A 193 6.03 -2.70 -11.53
C ILE A 193 7.45 -2.37 -11.97
N LEU A 194 7.81 -2.86 -13.15
CA LEU A 194 9.14 -2.67 -13.74
C LEU A 194 9.05 -1.59 -14.83
N LEU A 195 9.75 -0.51 -14.61
CA LEU A 195 9.72 0.67 -15.47
C LEU A 195 11.01 0.81 -16.28
N PHE A 196 10.84 1.27 -17.50
CA PHE A 196 11.95 1.60 -18.39
C PHE A 196 12.12 3.12 -18.47
N PRO A 197 13.34 3.64 -18.58
CA PRO A 197 13.58 5.08 -18.68
C PRO A 197 12.94 5.72 -19.91
N SER A 198 12.77 4.95 -21.00
CA SER A 198 12.18 5.42 -22.24
C SER A 198 11.52 4.27 -23.01
N GLU A 199 10.70 4.62 -24.01
CA GLU A 199 10.15 3.62 -24.94
C GLU A 199 11.23 2.93 -25.78
N ASP A 200 12.30 3.63 -26.10
CA ASP A 200 13.42 3.04 -26.82
C ASP A 200 14.15 1.99 -25.98
N ASP A 201 14.30 2.22 -24.70
CA ASP A 201 14.84 1.22 -23.77
C ASP A 201 13.94 0.00 -23.69
N TYR A 202 12.61 0.20 -23.60
CA TYR A 202 11.67 -0.91 -23.62
C TYR A 202 11.78 -1.75 -24.90
N LYS A 203 11.90 -1.12 -26.08
CA LYS A 203 12.06 -1.81 -27.36
C LYS A 203 13.31 -2.68 -27.44
N LYS A 204 14.35 -2.33 -26.69
CA LYS A 204 15.60 -3.11 -26.57
C LYS A 204 15.51 -4.24 -25.56
N PHE A 205 14.51 -4.23 -24.70
CA PHE A 205 14.33 -5.24 -23.67
C PHE A 205 13.79 -6.54 -24.31
N ARG A 206 14.38 -7.65 -23.90
CA ARG A 206 14.05 -8.99 -24.40
C ARG A 206 13.60 -9.87 -23.24
N PRO A 207 12.27 -9.97 -22.97
CA PRO A 207 11.75 -10.83 -21.88
C PRO A 207 12.19 -12.29 -22.01
N GLN A 208 12.38 -12.78 -23.24
CA GLN A 208 12.83 -14.15 -23.50
C GLN A 208 14.24 -14.45 -22.97
N ASP A 209 15.05 -13.44 -22.70
CA ASP A 209 16.36 -13.61 -22.09
C ASP A 209 16.27 -13.87 -20.57
N PHE A 210 15.08 -13.70 -20.01
CA PHE A 210 14.78 -13.90 -18.58
C PHE A 210 13.58 -14.83 -18.40
N PRO A 211 13.71 -16.12 -18.75
CA PRO A 211 12.62 -17.07 -18.61
C PRO A 211 12.26 -17.27 -17.14
N GLY A 212 10.98 -17.41 -16.88
CA GLY A 212 10.48 -17.72 -15.54
C GLY A 212 10.31 -16.52 -14.61
N LEU A 213 10.24 -15.29 -15.12
CA LEU A 213 9.88 -14.13 -14.30
C LEU A 213 8.50 -14.27 -13.66
N PRO A 214 8.26 -13.64 -12.49
CA PRO A 214 6.96 -13.66 -11.83
C PRO A 214 5.82 -13.20 -12.73
N LYS A 215 4.64 -13.77 -12.51
CA LYS A 215 3.41 -13.41 -13.27
C LYS A 215 2.80 -12.09 -12.82
N THR A 216 3.22 -11.59 -11.67
CA THR A 216 2.73 -10.33 -11.08
C THR A 216 3.41 -9.09 -11.65
N ILE A 217 4.31 -9.25 -12.61
CA ILE A 217 5.03 -8.15 -13.25
C ILE A 217 4.11 -7.37 -14.19
N THR A 218 4.14 -6.06 -14.04
CA THR A 218 3.61 -5.07 -15.00
C THR A 218 4.77 -4.23 -15.50
N TYR A 219 4.86 -4.06 -16.83
CA TYR A 219 5.85 -3.20 -17.45
C TYR A 219 5.28 -1.83 -17.80
N GLY A 220 6.09 -0.81 -17.71
CA GLY A 220 5.73 0.55 -18.09
C GLY A 220 6.95 1.43 -18.33
N ILE A 221 6.68 2.70 -18.61
CA ILE A 221 7.72 3.71 -18.86
C ILE A 221 7.70 4.73 -17.73
N ASP A 222 8.87 5.03 -17.19
CA ASP A 222 9.08 6.16 -16.28
C ASP A 222 9.23 7.44 -17.11
N LYS A 223 8.10 8.06 -17.42
CA LYS A 223 8.09 9.27 -18.27
C LYS A 223 8.89 10.37 -17.63
N ASP A 224 9.80 10.95 -18.40
CA ASP A 224 10.69 12.04 -18.00
C ASP A 224 11.57 11.73 -16.76
N GLY A 225 11.74 10.46 -16.43
CA GLY A 225 12.53 10.03 -15.28
C GLY A 225 11.96 10.46 -13.92
N ALA A 226 10.66 10.73 -13.86
CA ALA A 226 10.03 11.30 -12.66
C ALA A 226 10.07 10.36 -11.45
N ILE A 227 9.81 9.06 -11.67
CA ILE A 227 9.85 8.06 -10.59
C ILE A 227 11.29 7.80 -10.15
N GLN A 228 12.22 7.67 -11.09
CA GLN A 228 13.65 7.53 -10.80
C GLN A 228 14.15 8.70 -9.94
N ALA A 229 13.84 9.93 -10.33
CA ALA A 229 14.23 11.13 -9.58
C ALA A 229 13.60 11.17 -8.18
N GLN A 230 12.34 10.78 -8.05
CA GLN A 230 11.66 10.72 -6.76
C GLN A 230 12.30 9.70 -5.82
N ILE A 231 12.59 8.49 -6.30
CA ILE A 231 13.26 7.45 -5.52
C ILE A 231 14.62 7.95 -5.05
N ALA A 232 15.43 8.48 -5.96
CA ALA A 232 16.76 8.98 -5.63
C ALA A 232 16.73 10.07 -4.56
N LYS A 233 15.81 11.03 -4.70
CA LYS A 233 15.65 12.12 -3.73
C LYS A 233 15.15 11.61 -2.38
N ASN A 234 14.06 10.87 -2.38
CA ASN A 234 13.38 10.46 -1.14
C ASN A 234 14.18 9.42 -0.35
N MET A 235 14.97 8.60 -1.04
CA MET A 235 15.86 7.62 -0.44
C MET A 235 17.29 8.16 -0.22
N LYS A 236 17.54 9.43 -0.57
CA LYS A 236 18.84 10.10 -0.41
C LYS A 236 19.99 9.35 -1.09
N LEU A 237 19.73 8.86 -2.29
CA LEU A 237 20.76 8.18 -3.08
C LEU A 237 21.78 9.20 -3.59
N SER A 238 23.07 8.81 -3.58
CA SER A 238 24.16 9.71 -3.94
C SER A 238 24.29 9.97 -5.45
N ASN A 239 23.73 9.08 -6.26
CA ASN A 239 23.71 9.19 -7.71
C ASN A 239 22.36 8.68 -8.24
N ASP A 240 21.63 9.56 -8.92
CA ASP A 240 20.30 9.27 -9.46
C ASP A 240 20.32 8.57 -10.84
N GLU A 241 21.50 8.41 -11.43
CA GLU A 241 21.69 7.76 -12.73
C GLU A 241 21.99 6.26 -12.65
N ILE A 242 22.34 5.75 -11.48
CA ILE A 242 22.69 4.34 -11.32
C ILE A 242 21.42 3.47 -11.29
N LEU A 243 21.32 2.59 -12.27
CA LEU A 243 20.23 1.62 -12.40
C LEU A 243 20.77 0.17 -12.25
N PRO A 244 19.90 -0.79 -11.88
CA PRO A 244 18.48 -0.61 -11.55
C PRO A 244 18.26 0.00 -10.18
N MET A 245 17.10 0.64 -9.99
CA MET A 245 16.58 1.03 -8.68
C MET A 245 15.40 0.14 -8.34
N PHE A 246 15.35 -0.39 -7.12
CA PHE A 246 14.23 -1.16 -6.60
C PHE A 246 13.78 -0.59 -5.27
N ILE A 247 12.47 -0.48 -5.08
CA ILE A 247 11.87 -0.21 -3.78
C ILE A 247 10.75 -1.21 -3.49
N ILE A 248 10.54 -1.50 -2.22
CA ILE A 248 9.29 -2.05 -1.71
C ILE A 248 8.63 -0.93 -0.92
N GLY A 249 7.45 -0.55 -1.36
CA GLY A 249 6.64 0.50 -0.75
C GLY A 249 5.22 0.03 -0.49
N ASP A 250 4.44 0.87 0.15
CA ASP A 250 3.03 0.60 0.41
C ASP A 250 2.13 1.80 0.08
N THR A 251 0.84 1.56 0.15
CA THR A 251 -0.18 2.57 -0.14
C THR A 251 -0.25 3.69 0.88
N PHE A 252 0.50 3.61 1.98
CA PHE A 252 0.71 4.69 2.95
C PHE A 252 1.95 5.52 2.66
N ASN A 253 2.51 5.38 1.46
CA ASN A 253 3.72 6.07 1.04
C ASN A 253 4.98 5.70 1.87
N ARG A 254 4.98 4.57 2.54
CA ARG A 254 6.12 4.07 3.30
C ARG A 254 6.99 3.19 2.41
N VAL A 255 8.31 3.33 2.52
CA VAL A 255 9.29 2.47 1.87
C VAL A 255 10.00 1.64 2.92
N VAL A 256 10.06 0.34 2.70
CA VAL A 256 10.68 -0.63 3.62
C VAL A 256 11.93 -1.29 3.05
N PHE A 257 12.19 -1.10 1.77
CA PHE A 257 13.38 -1.63 1.09
C PHE A 257 13.79 -0.70 -0.05
N VAL A 258 15.09 -0.54 -0.24
CA VAL A 258 15.68 0.12 -1.39
C VAL A 258 16.95 -0.60 -1.82
N SER A 259 17.15 -0.70 -3.13
CA SER A 259 18.40 -1.18 -3.73
C SER A 259 18.72 -0.36 -4.95
N GLN A 260 20.00 -0.13 -5.19
CA GLN A 260 20.48 0.60 -6.35
C GLN A 260 21.72 -0.08 -6.93
N GLY A 261 21.74 -0.22 -8.26
CA GLY A 261 22.86 -0.78 -8.98
C GLY A 261 23.02 -2.28 -8.76
N TYR A 262 24.26 -2.74 -8.86
CA TYR A 262 24.58 -4.14 -8.67
C TYR A 262 24.46 -4.54 -7.20
N THR A 263 23.63 -5.54 -6.95
CA THR A 263 23.43 -6.10 -5.60
C THR A 263 23.37 -7.62 -5.71
N ILE A 264 24.31 -8.29 -5.06
CA ILE A 264 24.31 -9.76 -4.98
C ILE A 264 23.14 -10.21 -4.11
N GLY A 265 22.36 -11.17 -4.62
CA GLY A 265 21.23 -11.73 -3.87
C GLY A 265 20.09 -10.76 -3.66
N LEU A 266 19.80 -9.88 -4.63
CA LEU A 266 18.70 -8.94 -4.56
C LEU A 266 17.36 -9.63 -4.27
N GLY A 267 17.08 -10.73 -4.95
CA GLY A 267 15.84 -11.49 -4.75
C GLY A 267 15.69 -12.00 -3.33
N GLU A 268 16.75 -12.56 -2.77
CA GLU A 268 16.77 -13.06 -1.39
C GLU A 268 16.63 -11.93 -0.37
N GLN A 269 17.27 -10.78 -0.61
CA GLN A 269 17.14 -9.61 0.25
C GLN A 269 15.71 -9.08 0.26
N MET A 270 15.07 -9.00 -0.89
CA MET A 270 13.66 -8.62 -1.00
C MET A 270 12.77 -9.62 -0.27
N MET A 271 13.00 -10.94 -0.44
CA MET A 271 12.24 -11.96 0.24
C MET A 271 12.38 -11.91 1.76
N LYS A 272 13.54 -11.60 2.29
CA LYS A 272 13.71 -11.39 3.74
C LYS A 272 12.81 -10.29 4.27
N ILE A 273 12.64 -9.22 3.52
CA ILE A 273 11.71 -8.14 3.89
C ILE A 273 10.28 -8.60 3.71
N ILE A 274 9.95 -9.18 2.57
CA ILE A 274 8.58 -9.65 2.24
C ILE A 274 8.07 -10.65 3.27
N HIS A 275 8.90 -11.55 3.77
CA HIS A 275 8.50 -12.51 4.80
C HIS A 275 8.18 -11.88 6.16
N LYS A 276 8.51 -10.62 6.35
CA LYS A 276 8.19 -9.85 7.56
C LYS A 276 6.92 -8.99 7.41
N LEU A 277 6.42 -8.87 6.20
CA LEU A 277 5.27 -8.03 5.88
C LEU A 277 3.93 -8.72 6.16
#